data_288e52ef74d0b327a51f9c6753d2ffe5
#
_entry.id   288e52ef74d0b327a51f9c6753d2ffe5
#
_cell.length_a   1.000
_cell.length_b   1.000
_cell.length_c   1.000
_cell.angle_alpha   90.00
_cell.angle_beta   90.00
_cell.angle_gamma   90.00
#
_symmetry.space_group_name_H-M   'P 1'
#
loop_
_entity.id
_entity.type
_entity.pdbx_description
1 polymer ?
#
loop_
_entity_poly.entity_id
_entity_poly.type
_entity_poly.pdbx_seq_one_letter_code
_entity_poly.pdbx_strand_id
1 'polypeptide(L)'
;MRRRWEYWILMLAMHKIGVIPIPSTNQLKAEDIEYRIEQAESKAIIVFDDGHILNEIKTAIGNRNVQLISNDEVAKSISTMPDTLERVPNENSDTMVIYFTSGTTDMPKMVAHNFAYPLGHINTAMFWQRLHDGDIHFTLSESGWAKCSWGKMYGQWLAGATVFVFDFSGIATAHDLLSAMAENHITSFCAPPTVYKMLIHADFSKYDLSALTKADVAGEALNPEVFERFQKATGIKLHEGFGQTETCVMMFTSQWIEPKPGSMGMPAAGWDVQLLDEGGRPVPNGTVGEICVSLKNGHPVGLFQGYHKNDKLTSKVFRDGFYHTGDVAYRDNDGYYWFVGRNDDLIKTSGYRVSPFEVESVLLEHPAVREVAVTGIPDPSRGMAVKATIVLNKYFQGTDVLIRQLQDHVRARTASYKYPRVIEFVDSLPMTISGKIRRALIRTLDSAKDTIIEPVKNVIGLSKDDEKQK
;
A
#
# COMPACT_ATOMS: atom_id res chain seq x y z
N MET A 1 -7.69 -10.91 13.02
CA MET A 1 -6.75 -11.26 14.14
C MET A 1 -5.80 -10.10 14.34
N ARG A 2 -5.47 -9.73 15.58
CA ARG A 2 -4.46 -8.72 15.91
C ARG A 2 -3.05 -9.23 15.56
N ARG A 3 -2.01 -8.42 15.79
CA ARG A 3 -0.60 -8.76 15.60
C ARG A 3 -0.10 -9.68 16.71
N ARG A 4 -0.61 -10.90 16.74
CA ARG A 4 -0.32 -11.92 17.76
C ARG A 4 0.46 -13.07 17.16
N TRP A 5 1.34 -13.72 17.94
CA TRP A 5 2.20 -14.82 17.50
C TRP A 5 1.41 -16.03 16.97
N GLU A 6 0.17 -16.24 17.42
CA GLU A 6 -0.73 -17.31 16.97
C GLU A 6 -1.01 -17.22 15.45
N TYR A 7 -0.97 -16.02 14.87
CA TYR A 7 -1.14 -15.84 13.43
C TYR A 7 -0.16 -16.69 12.61
N TRP A 8 1.12 -16.68 13.01
CA TRP A 8 2.17 -17.40 12.27
C TRP A 8 2.00 -18.92 12.39
N ILE A 9 1.67 -19.42 13.58
CA ILE A 9 1.40 -20.86 13.80
C ILE A 9 0.19 -21.31 13.00
N LEU A 10 -0.91 -20.55 13.05
CA LEU A 10 -2.13 -20.87 12.31
C LEU A 10 -1.92 -20.86 10.80
N MET A 11 -1.19 -19.89 10.26
CA MET A 11 -0.88 -19.87 8.83
C MET A 11 -0.13 -21.13 8.40
N LEU A 12 0.92 -21.53 9.14
CA LEU A 12 1.67 -22.76 8.83
C LEU A 12 0.82 -24.02 9.02
N ALA A 13 -0.01 -24.08 10.06
CA ALA A 13 -0.91 -25.21 10.28
C ALA A 13 -1.88 -25.38 9.12
N MET A 14 -2.51 -24.29 8.65
CA MET A 14 -3.41 -24.30 7.50
C MET A 14 -2.69 -24.77 6.22
N HIS A 15 -1.47 -24.30 5.98
CA HIS A 15 -0.68 -24.79 4.82
C HIS A 15 -0.38 -26.27 4.89
N LYS A 16 -0.08 -26.82 6.10
CA LYS A 16 0.19 -28.25 6.29
C LYS A 16 -1.01 -29.15 6.00
N ILE A 17 -2.22 -28.66 6.22
CA ILE A 17 -3.47 -29.41 6.00
C ILE A 17 -4.21 -29.02 4.72
N GLY A 18 -3.59 -28.24 3.83
CA GLY A 18 -4.17 -27.86 2.55
C GLY A 18 -5.35 -26.86 2.65
N VAL A 19 -5.52 -26.20 3.78
CA VAL A 19 -6.52 -25.13 3.95
C VAL A 19 -5.96 -23.81 3.40
N ILE A 20 -6.76 -23.11 2.60
CA ILE A 20 -6.40 -21.81 2.05
C ILE A 20 -6.75 -20.71 3.05
N PRO A 21 -5.78 -20.10 3.75
CA PRO A 21 -6.03 -18.97 4.63
C PRO A 21 -6.36 -17.70 3.86
N ILE A 22 -7.24 -16.90 4.45
CA ILE A 22 -7.64 -15.58 3.96
C ILE A 22 -7.36 -14.56 5.07
N PRO A 23 -6.12 -14.09 5.22
CA PRO A 23 -5.75 -13.15 6.26
C PRO A 23 -6.61 -11.88 6.19
N SER A 24 -7.16 -11.48 7.33
CA SER A 24 -8.06 -10.32 7.42
C SER A 24 -7.76 -9.50 8.67
N THR A 25 -7.82 -8.17 8.53
CA THR A 25 -7.61 -7.25 9.64
C THR A 25 -8.78 -7.29 10.63
N ASN A 26 -8.51 -7.00 11.89
CA ASN A 26 -9.53 -6.85 12.94
C ASN A 26 -10.31 -5.52 12.88
N GLN A 27 -10.04 -4.68 11.88
CA GLN A 27 -10.74 -3.41 11.66
C GLN A 27 -11.96 -3.54 10.73
N LEU A 28 -12.24 -4.75 10.22
CA LEU A 28 -13.39 -5.01 9.35
C LEU A 28 -14.70 -4.85 10.08
N LYS A 29 -15.73 -4.38 9.37
CA LYS A 29 -17.10 -4.34 9.81
C LYS A 29 -17.87 -5.57 9.33
N ALA A 30 -19.05 -5.81 9.89
CA ALA A 30 -19.87 -6.98 9.55
C ALA A 30 -20.09 -7.11 8.04
N GLU A 31 -20.41 -6.03 7.35
CA GLU A 31 -20.61 -6.00 5.88
C GLU A 31 -19.35 -6.42 5.11
N ASP A 32 -18.18 -5.96 5.55
CA ASP A 32 -16.91 -6.34 4.93
C ASP A 32 -16.60 -7.83 5.12
N ILE A 33 -16.93 -8.38 6.29
CA ILE A 33 -16.73 -9.80 6.62
C ILE A 33 -17.72 -10.65 5.85
N GLU A 34 -18.99 -10.25 5.79
CA GLU A 34 -20.05 -10.91 5.01
C GLU A 34 -19.64 -11.01 3.53
N TYR A 35 -19.21 -9.90 2.93
CA TYR A 35 -18.71 -9.89 1.55
C TYR A 35 -17.59 -10.92 1.34
N ARG A 36 -16.61 -11.00 2.26
CA ARG A 36 -15.51 -11.97 2.16
C ARG A 36 -15.96 -13.41 2.30
N ILE A 37 -16.88 -13.67 3.23
CA ILE A 37 -17.48 -15.02 3.40
C ILE A 37 -18.12 -15.46 2.10
N GLU A 38 -18.94 -14.59 1.50
CA GLU A 38 -19.68 -14.90 0.26
C GLU A 38 -18.76 -15.08 -0.95
N GLN A 39 -17.86 -14.13 -1.18
CA GLN A 39 -16.97 -14.17 -2.34
C GLN A 39 -15.99 -15.34 -2.30
N ALA A 40 -15.45 -15.65 -1.12
CA ALA A 40 -14.49 -16.74 -0.96
C ALA A 40 -15.16 -18.08 -0.60
N GLU A 41 -16.49 -18.10 -0.35
CA GLU A 41 -17.20 -19.29 0.15
C GLU A 41 -16.54 -19.88 1.39
N SER A 42 -16.19 -18.99 2.33
CA SER A 42 -15.42 -19.35 3.52
C SER A 42 -16.17 -20.37 4.37
N LYS A 43 -15.46 -21.40 4.85
CA LYS A 43 -16.03 -22.48 5.66
C LYS A 43 -15.88 -22.25 7.15
N ALA A 44 -14.83 -21.50 7.55
CA ALA A 44 -14.55 -21.20 8.94
C ALA A 44 -13.95 -19.81 9.09
N ILE A 45 -14.12 -19.21 10.25
CA ILE A 45 -13.43 -18.00 10.68
C ILE A 45 -12.69 -18.32 11.97
N ILE A 46 -11.38 -18.07 11.98
CA ILE A 46 -10.54 -18.20 13.17
C ILE A 46 -10.29 -16.79 13.70
N VAL A 47 -10.65 -16.58 14.97
CA VAL A 47 -10.50 -15.28 15.64
C VAL A 47 -9.75 -15.43 16.95
N PHE A 48 -8.70 -14.61 17.10
CA PHE A 48 -7.98 -14.40 18.35
C PHE A 48 -8.08 -12.91 18.67
N ASP A 49 -8.98 -12.55 19.53
CA ASP A 49 -9.34 -11.16 19.83
C ASP A 49 -9.87 -11.01 21.26
N ASP A 50 -9.81 -9.80 21.74
CA ASP A 50 -10.29 -9.32 23.04
C ASP A 50 -11.78 -8.90 23.05
N GLY A 51 -12.54 -9.28 22.02
CA GLY A 51 -14.00 -9.17 21.98
C GLY A 51 -14.59 -8.16 21.00
N HIS A 52 -13.82 -7.18 20.52
CA HIS A 52 -14.36 -6.13 19.63
C HIS A 52 -14.85 -6.69 18.28
N ILE A 53 -13.98 -7.41 17.54
CA ILE A 53 -14.31 -7.95 16.21
C ILE A 53 -15.28 -9.14 16.29
N LEU A 54 -15.40 -9.80 17.46
CA LEU A 54 -16.23 -10.99 17.61
C LEU A 54 -17.72 -10.70 17.32
N ASN A 55 -18.23 -9.55 17.73
CA ASN A 55 -19.60 -9.14 17.44
C ASN A 55 -19.82 -8.88 15.95
N GLU A 56 -18.89 -8.23 15.28
CA GLU A 56 -18.93 -8.01 13.83
C GLU A 56 -18.94 -9.35 13.08
N ILE A 57 -18.10 -10.32 13.51
CA ILE A 57 -18.04 -11.66 12.94
C ILE A 57 -19.35 -12.41 13.14
N LYS A 58 -19.92 -12.41 14.36
CA LYS A 58 -21.21 -13.08 14.65
C LYS A 58 -22.35 -12.50 13.81
N THR A 59 -22.38 -11.17 13.67
CA THR A 59 -23.35 -10.48 12.80
C THR A 59 -23.18 -10.92 11.35
N ALA A 60 -21.96 -10.94 10.84
CA ALA A 60 -21.65 -11.34 9.47
C ALA A 60 -21.96 -12.82 9.19
N ILE A 61 -21.71 -13.71 10.14
CA ILE A 61 -22.04 -15.14 10.00
C ILE A 61 -23.57 -15.31 9.94
N GLY A 62 -24.32 -14.66 10.82
CA GLY A 62 -25.77 -14.79 10.87
C GLY A 62 -26.22 -16.26 10.91
N ASN A 63 -27.05 -16.67 9.92
CA ASN A 63 -27.52 -18.05 9.77
C ASN A 63 -26.69 -18.87 8.77
N ARG A 64 -25.52 -18.39 8.33
CA ARG A 64 -24.67 -19.10 7.38
C ARG A 64 -23.97 -20.29 8.04
N ASN A 65 -23.76 -21.34 7.29
CA ASN A 65 -22.98 -22.50 7.76
C ASN A 65 -21.48 -22.22 7.70
N VAL A 66 -21.00 -21.34 8.59
CA VAL A 66 -19.60 -20.96 8.74
C VAL A 66 -19.19 -21.23 10.19
N GLN A 67 -18.16 -22.06 10.37
CA GLN A 67 -17.65 -22.39 11.69
C GLN A 67 -16.88 -21.20 12.27
N LEU A 68 -17.19 -20.83 13.51
CA LEU A 68 -16.41 -19.85 14.27
C LEU A 68 -15.48 -20.59 15.23
N ILE A 69 -14.18 -20.34 15.12
CA ILE A 69 -13.15 -20.93 15.99
C ILE A 69 -12.50 -19.80 16.78
N SER A 70 -12.68 -19.81 18.10
CA SER A 70 -12.15 -18.78 19.00
C SER A 70 -10.91 -19.25 19.76
N ASN A 71 -10.24 -18.31 20.45
CA ASN A 71 -9.12 -18.60 21.36
C ASN A 71 -9.46 -19.70 22.37
N ASP A 72 -10.65 -19.61 22.97
CA ASP A 72 -11.05 -20.53 24.03
C ASP A 72 -11.24 -21.95 23.50
N GLU A 73 -11.73 -22.09 22.27
CA GLU A 73 -11.90 -23.40 21.62
C GLU A 73 -10.56 -24.04 21.29
N VAL A 74 -9.62 -23.23 20.73
CA VAL A 74 -8.26 -23.69 20.46
C VAL A 74 -7.54 -24.08 21.76
N ALA A 75 -7.60 -23.22 22.78
CA ALA A 75 -6.94 -23.49 24.06
C ALA A 75 -7.46 -24.75 24.76
N LYS A 76 -8.76 -25.03 24.65
CA LYS A 76 -9.36 -26.24 25.22
C LYS A 76 -8.98 -27.52 24.49
N SER A 77 -8.82 -27.45 23.18
CA SER A 77 -8.56 -28.64 22.34
C SER A 77 -7.08 -28.94 22.16
N ILE A 78 -6.20 -27.93 22.18
CA ILE A 78 -4.80 -28.12 21.82
C ILE A 78 -4.06 -29.14 22.71
N SER A 79 -4.39 -29.20 24.01
CA SER A 79 -3.79 -30.14 24.97
C SER A 79 -4.20 -31.60 24.75
N THR A 80 -5.28 -31.84 24.01
CA THR A 80 -5.83 -33.16 23.73
C THR A 80 -5.54 -33.64 22.31
N MET A 81 -4.96 -32.78 21.47
CA MET A 81 -4.59 -33.11 20.11
C MET A 81 -3.29 -33.92 20.07
N PRO A 82 -3.15 -34.85 19.11
CA PRO A 82 -1.89 -35.53 18.89
C PRO A 82 -0.79 -34.55 18.46
N ASP A 83 0.45 -34.84 18.84
CA ASP A 83 1.63 -34.05 18.47
C ASP A 83 2.15 -34.38 17.05
N THR A 84 1.54 -35.36 16.40
CA THR A 84 1.85 -35.78 15.04
C THR A 84 0.68 -35.48 14.10
N LEU A 85 1.00 -35.02 12.91
CA LEU A 85 0.04 -34.76 11.84
C LEU A 85 0.58 -35.25 10.50
N GLU A 86 -0.17 -36.11 9.82
CA GLU A 86 0.12 -36.44 8.44
C GLU A 86 -0.13 -35.23 7.55
N ARG A 87 0.90 -34.80 6.82
CA ARG A 87 0.82 -33.66 5.94
C ARG A 87 -0.06 -33.98 4.73
N VAL A 88 -1.02 -33.12 4.43
CA VAL A 88 -1.77 -33.19 3.17
C VAL A 88 -0.82 -32.84 2.01
N PRO A 89 -0.70 -33.68 0.98
CA PRO A 89 0.08 -33.35 -0.21
C PRO A 89 -0.47 -32.10 -0.91
N ASN A 90 0.42 -31.21 -1.29
CA ASN A 90 0.10 -30.02 -2.09
C ASN A 90 1.09 -29.94 -3.25
N GLU A 91 0.61 -29.53 -4.41
CA GLU A 91 1.41 -29.17 -5.56
C GLU A 91 1.86 -27.69 -5.49
N ASN A 92 2.98 -27.36 -6.12
CA ASN A 92 3.46 -25.99 -6.16
C ASN A 92 2.45 -25.02 -6.81
N SER A 93 1.60 -25.54 -7.69
CA SER A 93 0.54 -24.79 -8.39
C SER A 93 -0.73 -24.59 -7.57
N ASP A 94 -0.92 -25.33 -6.47
CA ASP A 94 -2.11 -25.18 -5.64
C ASP A 94 -2.16 -23.81 -4.98
N THR A 95 -3.36 -23.28 -4.81
CA THR A 95 -3.54 -22.01 -4.10
C THR A 95 -3.20 -22.17 -2.64
N MET A 96 -2.21 -21.40 -2.18
CA MET A 96 -1.71 -21.41 -0.81
C MET A 96 -2.39 -20.39 0.08
N VAL A 97 -2.67 -19.20 -0.46
CA VAL A 97 -3.22 -18.05 0.28
C VAL A 97 -3.99 -17.13 -0.64
N ILE A 98 -5.05 -16.52 -0.13
CA ILE A 98 -5.80 -15.48 -0.82
C ILE A 98 -5.79 -14.19 0.01
N TYR A 99 -5.45 -13.06 -0.63
CA TYR A 99 -5.53 -11.73 -0.02
C TYR A 99 -6.63 -10.91 -0.68
N PHE A 100 -7.45 -10.26 0.14
CA PHE A 100 -8.35 -9.22 -0.36
C PHE A 100 -7.60 -7.89 -0.48
N THR A 101 -7.62 -7.30 -1.68
CA THR A 101 -7.04 -5.96 -1.89
C THR A 101 -8.14 -4.91 -1.82
N SER A 102 -7.84 -3.78 -1.19
CA SER A 102 -8.68 -2.60 -1.34
C SER A 102 -8.44 -2.00 -2.72
N GLY A 103 -9.30 -2.32 -3.68
CA GLY A 103 -9.31 -1.63 -4.97
C GLY A 103 -9.55 -0.12 -4.78
N THR A 104 -8.94 0.72 -5.62
CA THR A 104 -9.17 2.17 -5.58
C THR A 104 -10.54 2.56 -6.14
N THR A 105 -11.21 1.66 -6.86
CA THR A 105 -12.44 1.95 -7.62
C THR A 105 -13.62 1.03 -7.31
N ASP A 106 -13.39 -0.20 -6.81
CA ASP A 106 -14.43 -1.23 -6.69
C ASP A 106 -14.31 -2.04 -5.40
N MET A 107 -15.21 -3.01 -5.24
CA MET A 107 -15.16 -3.99 -4.16
C MET A 107 -13.82 -4.73 -4.11
N PRO A 108 -13.38 -5.18 -2.92
CA PRO A 108 -12.09 -5.86 -2.76
C PRO A 108 -11.95 -7.09 -3.67
N LYS A 109 -10.78 -7.25 -4.29
CA LYS A 109 -10.46 -8.36 -5.20
C LYS A 109 -9.71 -9.45 -4.44
N MET A 110 -9.89 -10.71 -4.84
CA MET A 110 -9.22 -11.86 -4.24
C MET A 110 -7.97 -12.22 -5.02
N VAL A 111 -6.80 -11.87 -4.50
CA VAL A 111 -5.48 -12.18 -5.08
C VAL A 111 -5.02 -13.54 -4.59
N ALA A 112 -4.86 -14.50 -5.49
CA ALA A 112 -4.48 -15.88 -5.17
C ALA A 112 -2.98 -16.12 -5.42
N HIS A 113 -2.26 -16.61 -4.41
CA HIS A 113 -0.88 -17.05 -4.53
C HIS A 113 -0.76 -18.56 -4.29
N ASN A 114 0.19 -19.18 -4.98
CA ASN A 114 0.45 -20.61 -4.92
C ASN A 114 1.54 -20.99 -3.89
N PHE A 115 1.82 -22.27 -3.74
CA PHE A 115 2.83 -22.76 -2.79
C PHE A 115 4.28 -22.42 -3.16
N ALA A 116 4.56 -21.86 -4.32
CA ALA A 116 5.85 -21.27 -4.67
C ALA A 116 6.03 -19.83 -4.14
N TYR A 117 4.96 -19.15 -3.72
CA TYR A 117 4.97 -17.77 -3.24
C TYR A 117 6.03 -17.47 -2.17
N PRO A 118 6.24 -18.32 -1.14
CA PRO A 118 7.28 -18.11 -0.13
C PRO A 118 8.68 -17.95 -0.71
N LEU A 119 9.00 -18.66 -1.80
CA LEU A 119 10.31 -18.58 -2.45
C LEU A 119 10.54 -17.22 -3.13
N GLY A 120 9.49 -16.56 -3.61
CA GLY A 120 9.56 -15.20 -4.13
C GLY A 120 10.04 -14.17 -3.09
N HIS A 121 9.85 -14.48 -1.81
CA HIS A 121 10.25 -13.62 -0.70
C HIS A 121 11.73 -13.75 -0.29
N ILE A 122 12.50 -14.64 -0.93
CA ILE A 122 13.96 -14.67 -0.80
C ILE A 122 14.53 -13.30 -1.23
N ASN A 123 14.07 -12.78 -2.38
CA ASN A 123 14.46 -11.44 -2.82
C ASN A 123 14.09 -10.36 -1.79
N THR A 124 12.88 -10.44 -1.23
CA THR A 124 12.40 -9.49 -0.22
C THR A 124 13.28 -9.49 1.03
N ALA A 125 13.53 -10.67 1.60
CA ALA A 125 14.20 -10.78 2.89
C ALA A 125 15.73 -10.66 2.77
N MET A 126 16.35 -11.41 1.86
CA MET A 126 17.81 -11.50 1.80
C MET A 126 18.46 -10.35 1.03
N PHE A 127 17.78 -9.77 0.01
CA PHE A 127 18.41 -8.77 -0.85
C PHE A 127 17.88 -7.36 -0.64
N TRP A 128 16.62 -7.21 -0.32
CA TRP A 128 16.05 -5.89 0.02
C TRP A 128 16.17 -5.58 1.51
N GLN A 129 15.62 -6.43 2.39
CA GLN A 129 15.74 -6.26 3.86
C GLN A 129 17.15 -6.66 4.38
N ARG A 130 17.95 -7.33 3.55
CA ARG A 130 19.34 -7.72 3.83
C ARG A 130 19.49 -8.59 5.07
N LEU A 131 18.48 -9.43 5.32
CA LEU A 131 18.41 -10.30 6.49
C LEU A 131 19.29 -11.53 6.35
N HIS A 132 19.81 -11.96 7.46
CA HIS A 132 20.57 -13.19 7.64
C HIS A 132 20.29 -13.80 9.02
N ASP A 133 20.85 -14.95 9.27
CA ASP A 133 20.75 -15.62 10.58
C ASP A 133 21.27 -14.73 11.70
N GLY A 134 20.51 -14.68 12.80
CA GLY A 134 20.78 -13.83 13.95
C GLY A 134 20.18 -12.42 13.90
N ASP A 135 19.61 -11.98 12.78
CA ASP A 135 18.86 -10.72 12.74
C ASP A 135 17.56 -10.79 13.55
N ILE A 136 17.21 -9.69 14.21
CA ILE A 136 15.88 -9.48 14.80
C ILE A 136 15.16 -8.44 13.94
N HIS A 137 14.18 -8.92 13.17
CA HIS A 137 13.49 -8.11 12.18
C HIS A 137 12.11 -7.67 12.64
N PHE A 138 11.85 -6.38 12.56
CA PHE A 138 10.57 -5.76 12.88
C PHE A 138 9.94 -5.11 11.64
N THR A 139 8.93 -5.74 11.04
CA THR A 139 8.05 -5.07 10.06
C THR A 139 6.77 -4.60 10.73
N LEU A 140 6.48 -3.31 10.64
CA LEU A 140 5.21 -2.74 11.09
C LEU A 140 4.14 -2.95 10.01
N SER A 141 3.32 -3.96 10.21
CA SER A 141 2.18 -4.29 9.34
C SER A 141 1.11 -5.06 10.10
N GLU A 142 -0.15 -4.86 9.73
CA GLU A 142 -1.28 -5.66 10.21
C GLU A 142 -1.24 -7.07 9.61
N SER A 143 -1.71 -8.05 10.40
CA SER A 143 -1.74 -9.46 9.98
C SER A 143 -2.66 -9.75 8.80
N GLY A 144 -3.66 -8.89 8.57
CA GLY A 144 -4.61 -9.02 7.46
C GLY A 144 -4.12 -8.53 6.09
N TRP A 145 -2.90 -8.01 6.00
CA TRP A 145 -2.34 -7.49 4.75
C TRP A 145 -1.25 -8.40 4.20
N ALA A 146 -1.14 -8.49 2.87
CA ALA A 146 -0.06 -9.21 2.20
C ALA A 146 1.33 -8.74 2.70
N LYS A 147 1.48 -7.46 3.05
CA LYS A 147 2.71 -6.91 3.66
C LYS A 147 3.13 -7.64 4.94
N CYS A 148 2.20 -8.21 5.71
CA CYS A 148 2.57 -9.04 6.86
C CYS A 148 3.31 -10.31 6.42
N SER A 149 2.80 -11.01 5.41
CA SER A 149 3.39 -12.25 4.93
C SER A 149 4.74 -12.03 4.27
N TRP A 150 4.86 -11.04 3.39
CA TRP A 150 6.13 -10.78 2.72
C TRP A 150 7.12 -9.97 3.57
N GLY A 151 6.65 -9.22 4.55
CA GLY A 151 7.51 -8.38 5.39
C GLY A 151 7.98 -9.03 6.67
N LYS A 152 7.29 -10.03 7.21
CA LYS A 152 7.65 -10.65 8.49
C LYS A 152 7.15 -12.10 8.64
N MET A 153 7.24 -12.91 7.59
CA MET A 153 6.88 -14.32 7.68
C MET A 153 7.80 -15.20 6.82
N TYR A 154 7.47 -15.38 5.54
CA TYR A 154 8.10 -16.42 4.72
C TYR A 154 9.57 -16.17 4.47
N GLY A 155 9.93 -15.05 3.87
CA GLY A 155 11.31 -14.74 3.51
C GLY A 155 12.21 -14.56 4.73
N GLN A 156 11.69 -13.98 5.81
CA GLN A 156 12.43 -13.74 7.04
C GLN A 156 12.83 -15.05 7.71
N TRP A 157 11.94 -16.04 7.73
CA TRP A 157 12.26 -17.37 8.22
C TRP A 157 13.21 -18.15 7.31
N LEU A 158 13.07 -17.99 5.98
CA LEU A 158 14.04 -18.56 5.04
C LEU A 158 15.44 -17.95 5.21
N ALA A 159 15.53 -16.71 5.64
CA ALA A 159 16.79 -16.02 5.97
C ALA A 159 17.36 -16.40 7.35
N GLY A 160 16.63 -17.16 8.19
CA GLY A 160 17.01 -17.46 9.56
C GLY A 160 16.80 -16.33 10.57
N ALA A 161 16.09 -15.27 10.17
CA ALA A 161 15.86 -14.11 11.03
C ALA A 161 14.75 -14.37 12.06
N THR A 162 14.93 -13.80 13.26
CA THR A 162 13.86 -13.73 14.27
C THR A 162 12.86 -12.68 13.88
N VAL A 163 11.58 -13.03 13.86
CA VAL A 163 10.48 -12.09 13.60
C VAL A 163 10.00 -11.49 14.91
N PHE A 164 10.19 -10.17 15.06
CA PHE A 164 9.65 -9.44 16.21
C PHE A 164 8.19 -9.09 15.99
N VAL A 165 7.34 -9.47 16.95
CA VAL A 165 5.90 -9.23 16.92
C VAL A 165 5.53 -8.21 17.98
N PHE A 166 5.07 -7.04 17.56
CA PHE A 166 4.64 -5.96 18.44
C PHE A 166 3.13 -5.78 18.37
N ASP A 167 2.44 -6.21 19.42
CA ASP A 167 0.99 -6.06 19.54
C ASP A 167 0.65 -4.83 20.41
N PHE A 168 -0.01 -3.87 19.80
CA PHE A 168 -0.46 -2.64 20.44
C PHE A 168 -1.92 -2.35 20.10
N SER A 169 -2.59 -1.61 20.97
CA SER A 169 -3.96 -1.14 20.75
C SER A 169 -3.95 0.29 20.20
N GLY A 170 -4.85 0.59 19.28
CA GLY A 170 -4.93 1.91 18.66
C GLY A 170 -3.78 2.20 17.67
N ILE A 171 -3.26 3.43 17.71
CA ILE A 171 -2.18 3.91 16.86
C ILE A 171 -0.90 3.96 17.70
N ALA A 172 0.15 3.23 17.27
CA ALA A 172 1.45 3.33 17.90
C ALA A 172 2.07 4.70 17.68
N THR A 173 2.61 5.29 18.74
CA THR A 173 3.35 6.55 18.68
C THR A 173 4.81 6.31 18.30
N ALA A 174 5.53 7.38 17.97
CA ALA A 174 6.97 7.30 17.74
C ALA A 174 7.71 6.76 18.98
N HIS A 175 7.27 7.16 20.19
CA HIS A 175 7.83 6.67 21.44
C HIS A 175 7.67 5.15 21.58
N ASP A 176 6.47 4.62 21.35
CA ASP A 176 6.21 3.18 21.46
C ASP A 176 7.12 2.37 20.53
N LEU A 177 7.28 2.83 19.28
CA LEU A 177 8.09 2.13 18.29
C LEU A 177 9.59 2.21 18.60
N LEU A 178 10.09 3.39 18.98
CA LEU A 178 11.51 3.59 19.29
C LEU A 178 11.90 2.86 20.58
N SER A 179 11.05 2.86 21.62
CA SER A 179 11.24 2.08 22.83
C SER A 179 11.27 0.58 22.53
N ALA A 180 10.30 0.08 21.77
CA ALA A 180 10.26 -1.33 21.39
C ALA A 180 11.52 -1.76 20.61
N MET A 181 12.01 -0.90 19.70
CA MET A 181 13.25 -1.17 18.96
C MET A 181 14.49 -1.21 19.86
N ALA A 182 14.61 -0.26 20.79
CA ALA A 182 15.73 -0.17 21.72
C ALA A 182 15.74 -1.35 22.71
N GLU A 183 14.62 -1.60 23.39
CA GLU A 183 14.49 -2.62 24.42
C GLU A 183 14.69 -4.06 23.90
N ASN A 184 14.38 -4.29 22.62
CA ASN A 184 14.46 -5.61 21.99
C ASN A 184 15.63 -5.74 21.01
N HIS A 185 16.56 -4.77 21.00
CA HIS A 185 17.76 -4.79 20.16
C HIS A 185 17.46 -5.11 18.69
N ILE A 186 16.43 -4.47 18.13
CA ILE A 186 16.00 -4.68 16.75
C ILE A 186 17.14 -4.33 15.79
N THR A 187 17.52 -5.26 14.92
CA THR A 187 18.61 -5.06 13.94
C THR A 187 18.12 -4.54 12.59
N SER A 188 16.85 -4.81 12.25
CA SER A 188 16.24 -4.42 10.98
C SER A 188 14.81 -3.95 11.19
N PHE A 189 14.46 -2.78 10.62
CA PHE A 189 13.12 -2.20 10.73
C PHE A 189 12.52 -1.90 9.35
N CYS A 190 11.29 -2.36 9.10
CA CYS A 190 10.54 -2.09 7.88
C CYS A 190 9.19 -1.48 8.20
N ALA A 191 8.88 -0.33 7.61
CA ALA A 191 7.60 0.36 7.80
C ALA A 191 7.17 1.13 6.54
N PRO A 192 5.91 1.59 6.45
CA PRO A 192 5.49 2.51 5.39
C PRO A 192 6.08 3.92 5.62
N PRO A 193 6.16 4.76 4.56
CA PRO A 193 6.62 6.15 4.65
C PRO A 193 5.92 6.99 5.71
N THR A 194 4.63 6.78 5.92
CA THR A 194 3.84 7.46 6.96
C THR A 194 4.37 7.25 8.37
N VAL A 195 4.92 6.06 8.67
CA VAL A 195 5.55 5.76 9.96
C VAL A 195 6.89 6.48 10.08
N TYR A 196 7.72 6.44 9.04
CA TYR A 196 8.99 7.18 9.04
C TYR A 196 8.77 8.69 9.15
N LYS A 197 7.73 9.24 8.48
CA LYS A 197 7.32 10.64 8.65
C LYS A 197 6.97 10.97 10.10
N MET A 198 6.37 10.06 10.85
CA MET A 198 6.13 10.25 12.28
C MET A 198 7.44 10.17 13.09
N LEU A 199 8.29 9.17 12.80
CA LEU A 199 9.54 8.96 13.54
C LEU A 199 10.52 10.12 13.44
N ILE A 200 10.67 10.76 12.27
CA ILE A 200 11.61 11.87 12.05
C ILE A 200 11.30 13.14 12.89
N HIS A 201 10.15 13.18 13.56
CA HIS A 201 9.79 14.24 14.50
C HIS A 201 10.14 13.90 15.97
N ALA A 202 10.59 12.66 16.23
CA ALA A 202 11.00 12.24 17.57
C ALA A 202 12.47 12.59 17.85
N ASP A 203 12.81 12.63 19.12
CA ASP A 203 14.18 12.77 19.58
C ASP A 203 14.85 11.40 19.72
N PHE A 204 15.59 10.99 18.69
CA PHE A 204 16.26 9.68 18.62
C PHE A 204 17.33 9.51 19.69
N SER A 205 17.91 10.61 20.22
CA SER A 205 18.98 10.54 21.24
C SER A 205 18.55 9.93 22.57
N LYS A 206 17.24 9.80 22.79
CA LYS A 206 16.64 9.20 23.99
C LYS A 206 16.59 7.67 23.96
N TYR A 207 16.95 7.03 22.85
CA TYR A 207 16.81 5.60 22.66
C TYR A 207 18.13 4.99 22.21
N ASP A 208 18.49 3.85 22.78
CA ASP A 208 19.63 3.07 22.31
C ASP A 208 19.24 2.26 21.07
N LEU A 209 19.50 2.82 19.90
CA LEU A 209 19.28 2.16 18.62
C LEU A 209 20.57 1.60 18.01
N SER A 210 21.61 1.36 18.80
CA SER A 210 22.91 0.87 18.31
C SER A 210 22.85 -0.48 17.61
N ALA A 211 21.86 -1.31 17.93
CA ALA A 211 21.59 -2.57 17.25
C ALA A 211 20.97 -2.40 15.85
N LEU A 212 20.26 -1.29 15.60
CA LEU A 212 19.59 -1.04 14.33
C LEU A 212 20.60 -0.70 13.24
N THR A 213 20.71 -1.56 12.23
CA THR A 213 21.66 -1.40 11.11
C THR A 213 20.97 -1.34 9.74
N LYS A 214 19.71 -1.73 9.68
CA LYS A 214 18.94 -1.86 8.45
C LYS A 214 17.58 -1.21 8.59
N ALA A 215 17.20 -0.39 7.59
CA ALA A 215 15.90 0.26 7.55
C ALA A 215 15.33 0.20 6.13
N ASP A 216 14.08 -0.26 6.02
CA ASP A 216 13.44 -0.53 4.73
C ASP A 216 12.06 0.12 4.70
N VAL A 217 11.68 0.63 3.53
CA VAL A 217 10.43 1.35 3.35
C VAL A 217 9.70 0.89 2.10
N ALA A 218 8.40 0.62 2.24
CA ALA A 218 7.54 0.24 1.11
C ALA A 218 6.06 0.44 1.41
N GLY A 219 5.24 0.43 0.36
CA GLY A 219 3.77 0.50 0.41
C GLY A 219 3.20 1.82 -0.08
N GLU A 220 4.00 2.87 -0.07
CA GLU A 220 3.73 4.19 -0.62
C GLU A 220 5.03 4.75 -1.17
N ALA A 221 4.99 5.79 -2.00
CA ALA A 221 6.20 6.45 -2.45
C ALA A 221 6.84 7.27 -1.31
N LEU A 222 8.15 7.22 -1.19
CA LEU A 222 8.91 7.87 -0.14
C LEU A 222 9.22 9.33 -0.51
N ASN A 223 8.90 10.26 0.38
CA ASN A 223 9.34 11.64 0.24
C ASN A 223 10.85 11.74 0.54
N PRO A 224 11.64 12.37 -0.35
CA PRO A 224 13.09 12.56 -0.15
C PRO A 224 13.46 13.23 1.19
N GLU A 225 12.68 14.18 1.67
CA GLU A 225 12.91 14.83 2.97
C GLU A 225 12.89 13.82 4.14
N VAL A 226 11.98 12.85 4.09
CA VAL A 226 11.87 11.81 5.13
C VAL A 226 13.12 10.94 5.11
N PHE A 227 13.62 10.59 3.94
CA PHE A 227 14.87 9.84 3.76
C PHE A 227 16.05 10.60 4.41
N GLU A 228 16.25 11.85 4.01
CA GLU A 228 17.38 12.67 4.46
C GLU A 228 17.36 12.90 5.98
N ARG A 229 16.19 13.22 6.54
CA ARG A 229 16.04 13.46 7.98
C ARG A 229 16.25 12.18 8.79
N PHE A 230 15.74 11.03 8.34
CA PHE A 230 15.97 9.76 9.00
C PHE A 230 17.46 9.37 8.98
N GLN A 231 18.11 9.49 7.81
CA GLN A 231 19.54 9.23 7.67
C GLN A 231 20.37 10.16 8.57
N LYS A 232 20.04 11.46 8.63
CA LYS A 232 20.73 12.42 9.51
C LYS A 232 20.58 12.06 10.99
N ALA A 233 19.42 11.56 11.40
CA ALA A 233 19.15 11.22 12.79
C ALA A 233 19.77 9.89 13.24
N THR A 234 19.88 8.91 12.35
CA THR A 234 20.27 7.53 12.67
C THR A 234 21.58 7.07 12.02
N GLY A 235 22.06 7.78 11.01
CA GLY A 235 23.15 7.31 10.14
C GLY A 235 22.75 6.25 9.11
N ILE A 236 21.51 5.76 9.16
CA ILE A 236 21.03 4.63 8.34
C ILE A 236 20.28 5.15 7.11
N LYS A 237 20.61 4.64 5.93
CA LYS A 237 19.89 4.92 4.68
C LYS A 237 18.65 4.03 4.58
N LEU A 238 17.54 4.63 4.13
CA LEU A 238 16.31 3.89 3.84
C LEU A 238 16.45 3.17 2.49
N HIS A 239 16.13 1.88 2.46
CA HIS A 239 16.06 1.10 1.23
C HIS A 239 14.60 0.97 0.80
N GLU A 240 14.25 1.61 -0.31
CA GLU A 240 12.88 1.59 -0.82
C GLU A 240 12.62 0.32 -1.62
N GLY A 241 11.39 -0.22 -1.51
CA GLY A 241 10.92 -1.36 -2.26
C GLY A 241 9.52 -1.15 -2.80
N PHE A 242 9.29 -1.61 -4.03
CA PHE A 242 8.01 -1.56 -4.73
C PHE A 242 7.49 -2.97 -5.01
N GLY A 243 6.22 -3.15 -4.74
CA GLY A 243 5.46 -4.36 -5.04
C GLY A 243 3.97 -4.12 -4.78
N GLN A 244 3.18 -5.09 -5.15
CA GLN A 244 1.73 -5.08 -4.98
C GLN A 244 1.29 -6.30 -4.17
N THR A 245 0.01 -6.40 -3.85
CA THR A 245 -0.54 -7.65 -3.29
C THR A 245 -0.41 -8.79 -4.30
N GLU A 246 -0.49 -8.47 -5.58
CA GLU A 246 -0.35 -9.35 -6.73
C GLU A 246 1.08 -9.86 -6.94
N THR A 247 2.08 -9.21 -6.34
CA THR A 247 3.49 -9.57 -6.45
C THR A 247 4.11 -9.73 -5.06
N CYS A 248 5.36 -10.17 -4.96
CA CYS A 248 6.23 -9.82 -3.84
C CYS A 248 6.87 -8.44 -4.10
N VAL A 249 7.90 -8.04 -3.34
CA VAL A 249 8.67 -6.84 -3.68
C VAL A 249 9.48 -7.14 -4.93
N MET A 250 9.08 -6.56 -6.07
CA MET A 250 9.63 -6.86 -7.39
C MET A 250 10.65 -5.84 -7.90
N MET A 251 10.73 -4.68 -7.27
CA MET A 251 11.78 -3.68 -7.48
C MET A 251 12.19 -3.12 -6.13
N PHE A 252 13.49 -2.92 -5.93
CA PHE A 252 13.99 -2.39 -4.67
C PHE A 252 15.41 -1.85 -4.77
N THR A 253 15.79 -1.05 -3.79
CA THR A 253 17.20 -0.70 -3.54
C THR A 253 17.86 -1.86 -2.81
N SER A 254 18.68 -2.63 -3.51
CA SER A 254 19.42 -3.77 -2.94
C SER A 254 20.67 -3.29 -2.19
N GLN A 255 21.36 -4.24 -1.53
CA GLN A 255 22.64 -3.97 -0.86
C GLN A 255 23.79 -3.59 -1.83
N TRP A 256 23.61 -3.80 -3.14
CA TRP A 256 24.64 -3.57 -4.16
C TRP A 256 24.50 -2.26 -4.89
N ILE A 257 23.41 -1.51 -4.64
CA ILE A 257 23.16 -0.22 -5.30
C ILE A 257 22.96 0.87 -4.25
N GLU A 258 23.40 2.09 -4.58
CA GLU A 258 23.23 3.25 -3.70
C GLU A 258 21.76 3.70 -3.67
N PRO A 259 21.13 3.88 -2.50
CA PRO A 259 19.80 4.43 -2.42
C PRO A 259 19.70 5.83 -3.02
N LYS A 260 18.76 6.04 -3.95
CA LYS A 260 18.39 7.37 -4.44
C LYS A 260 17.05 7.76 -3.80
N PRO A 261 16.98 8.84 -2.98
CA PRO A 261 15.75 9.23 -2.29
C PRO A 261 14.55 9.38 -3.21
N GLY A 262 13.48 8.63 -2.95
CA GLY A 262 12.25 8.61 -3.77
C GLY A 262 12.28 7.67 -4.97
N SER A 263 13.38 6.94 -5.19
CA SER A 263 13.45 5.90 -6.22
C SER A 263 13.04 4.53 -5.65
N MET A 264 12.23 3.79 -6.41
CA MET A 264 11.91 2.39 -6.11
C MET A 264 13.08 1.41 -6.27
N GLY A 265 14.28 1.89 -6.63
CA GLY A 265 15.43 1.03 -6.93
C GLY A 265 15.38 0.42 -8.33
N MET A 266 15.82 -0.83 -8.44
CA MET A 266 15.92 -1.59 -9.69
C MET A 266 15.14 -2.91 -9.61
N PRO A 267 14.80 -3.55 -10.74
CA PRO A 267 14.14 -4.85 -10.76
C PRO A 267 14.89 -5.92 -9.96
N ALA A 268 14.14 -6.70 -9.19
CA ALA A 268 14.67 -7.84 -8.46
C ALA A 268 15.09 -8.97 -9.40
N ALA A 269 15.98 -9.83 -8.94
CA ALA A 269 16.37 -11.02 -9.69
C ALA A 269 15.14 -11.91 -10.01
N GLY A 270 15.04 -12.33 -11.27
CA GLY A 270 13.91 -13.12 -11.77
C GLY A 270 12.70 -12.30 -12.21
N TRP A 271 12.74 -10.96 -12.14
CA TRP A 271 11.67 -10.07 -12.59
C TRP A 271 12.12 -9.28 -13.82
N ASP A 272 11.55 -9.61 -14.99
CA ASP A 272 11.75 -8.85 -16.25
C ASP A 272 10.73 -7.71 -16.29
N VAL A 273 11.08 -6.58 -15.67
CA VAL A 273 10.24 -5.38 -15.59
C VAL A 273 10.52 -4.45 -16.76
N GLN A 274 9.46 -4.11 -17.49
CA GLN A 274 9.50 -3.20 -18.63
C GLN A 274 8.53 -2.05 -18.41
N LEU A 275 8.84 -0.90 -19.01
CA LEU A 275 7.93 0.26 -19.06
C LEU A 275 7.35 0.33 -20.47
N LEU A 276 6.01 0.21 -20.58
CA LEU A 276 5.32 0.15 -21.88
C LEU A 276 4.44 1.39 -22.09
N ASP A 277 4.36 1.84 -23.35
CA ASP A 277 3.39 2.85 -23.80
C ASP A 277 1.97 2.24 -23.95
N GLU A 278 0.97 3.06 -24.30
CA GLU A 278 -0.40 2.60 -24.56
C GLU A 278 -0.50 1.60 -25.73
N GLY A 279 0.50 1.57 -26.62
CA GLY A 279 0.58 0.62 -27.73
C GLY A 279 1.35 -0.66 -27.38
N GLY A 280 1.72 -0.87 -26.12
CA GLY A 280 2.46 -2.06 -25.66
C GLY A 280 3.94 -2.07 -26.06
N ARG A 281 4.53 -0.93 -26.44
CA ARG A 281 5.93 -0.83 -26.85
C ARG A 281 6.79 -0.30 -25.71
N PRO A 282 8.01 -0.82 -25.52
CA PRO A 282 8.95 -0.29 -24.52
C PRO A 282 9.24 1.20 -24.76
N VAL A 283 9.23 1.98 -23.65
CA VAL A 283 9.58 3.39 -23.69
C VAL A 283 11.07 3.62 -23.38
N PRO A 284 11.71 4.67 -23.94
CA PRO A 284 13.10 5.02 -23.61
C PRO A 284 13.23 5.57 -22.18
N ASN A 285 14.46 5.63 -21.67
CA ASN A 285 14.77 6.26 -20.38
C ASN A 285 14.23 7.69 -20.30
N GLY A 286 13.78 8.10 -19.13
CA GLY A 286 13.16 9.41 -18.90
C GLY A 286 11.69 9.52 -19.36
N THR A 287 11.18 8.52 -20.09
CA THR A 287 9.78 8.51 -20.54
C THR A 287 8.91 7.67 -19.61
N VAL A 288 7.73 8.22 -19.29
CA VAL A 288 6.75 7.53 -18.45
C VAL A 288 6.06 6.40 -19.22
N GLY A 289 6.04 5.21 -18.64
CA GLY A 289 5.34 4.04 -19.14
C GLY A 289 4.66 3.26 -18.04
N GLU A 290 3.74 2.36 -18.41
CA GLU A 290 3.14 1.41 -17.47
C GLU A 290 4.19 0.38 -17.04
N ILE A 291 4.29 0.10 -15.75
CA ILE A 291 5.12 -0.96 -15.20
C ILE A 291 4.49 -2.29 -15.58
N CYS A 292 5.16 -3.06 -16.43
CA CYS A 292 4.72 -4.37 -16.87
C CYS A 292 5.78 -5.42 -16.56
N VAL A 293 5.35 -6.62 -16.20
CA VAL A 293 6.25 -7.77 -15.98
C VAL A 293 6.13 -8.71 -17.17
N SER A 294 7.23 -8.92 -17.86
CA SER A 294 7.30 -9.82 -19.03
C SER A 294 7.16 -11.27 -18.59
N LEU A 295 6.30 -12.01 -19.27
CA LEU A 295 6.07 -13.44 -19.08
C LEU A 295 6.81 -14.32 -20.09
N LYS A 296 7.66 -13.71 -20.92
CA LYS A 296 8.41 -14.42 -21.97
C LYS A 296 9.28 -15.56 -21.44
N ASN A 297 9.86 -15.37 -20.26
CA ASN A 297 10.72 -16.35 -19.59
C ASN A 297 9.96 -17.22 -18.58
N GLY A 298 8.64 -17.25 -18.65
CA GLY A 298 7.76 -17.94 -17.72
C GLY A 298 7.16 -17.00 -16.67
N HIS A 299 6.37 -17.57 -15.78
CA HIS A 299 5.70 -16.85 -14.71
C HIS A 299 6.67 -16.63 -13.53
N PRO A 300 7.01 -15.40 -13.15
CA PRO A 300 7.95 -15.16 -12.04
C PRO A 300 7.44 -15.76 -10.72
N VAL A 301 8.35 -16.33 -9.94
CA VAL A 301 8.04 -16.80 -8.60
C VAL A 301 7.67 -15.60 -7.71
N GLY A 302 6.51 -15.66 -7.09
CA GLY A 302 5.97 -14.56 -6.29
C GLY A 302 4.97 -13.67 -7.03
N LEU A 303 4.79 -13.83 -8.35
CA LEU A 303 3.67 -13.27 -9.08
C LEU A 303 2.41 -14.11 -8.80
N PHE A 304 1.26 -13.48 -8.58
CA PHE A 304 0.01 -14.15 -8.26
C PHE A 304 -0.52 -14.98 -9.45
N GLN A 305 -1.33 -16.00 -9.14
CA GLN A 305 -1.93 -16.86 -10.17
C GLN A 305 -3.05 -16.17 -10.96
N GLY A 306 -3.64 -15.14 -10.38
CA GLY A 306 -4.80 -14.41 -10.90
C GLY A 306 -5.75 -14.00 -9.78
N TYR A 307 -6.82 -13.34 -10.16
CA TYR A 307 -7.91 -13.01 -9.24
C TYR A 307 -8.84 -14.19 -9.08
N HIS A 308 -8.89 -14.76 -7.87
CA HIS A 308 -9.70 -15.95 -7.58
C HIS A 308 -11.17 -15.73 -7.97
N LYS A 309 -11.74 -16.67 -8.73
CA LYS A 309 -13.11 -16.61 -9.28
C LYS A 309 -13.40 -15.39 -10.18
N ASN A 310 -12.37 -14.79 -10.77
CA ASN A 310 -12.56 -13.64 -11.67
C ASN A 310 -11.61 -13.69 -12.89
N ASP A 311 -11.87 -14.63 -13.78
CA ASP A 311 -11.08 -14.85 -15.00
C ASP A 311 -11.10 -13.63 -15.93
N LYS A 312 -12.24 -12.91 -15.99
CA LYS A 312 -12.35 -11.69 -16.78
C LYS A 312 -11.38 -10.60 -16.34
N LEU A 313 -11.24 -10.42 -15.02
CA LEU A 313 -10.30 -9.46 -14.49
C LEU A 313 -8.85 -9.96 -14.62
N THR A 314 -8.63 -11.26 -14.43
CA THR A 314 -7.34 -11.90 -14.63
C THR A 314 -6.84 -11.72 -16.05
N SER A 315 -7.66 -12.00 -17.05
CA SER A 315 -7.33 -11.80 -18.48
C SER A 315 -7.08 -10.32 -18.83
N LYS A 316 -7.71 -9.39 -18.12
CA LYS A 316 -7.48 -7.95 -18.33
C LYS A 316 -6.08 -7.52 -17.92
N VAL A 317 -5.51 -8.11 -16.86
CA VAL A 317 -4.18 -7.76 -16.37
C VAL A 317 -3.08 -8.66 -16.92
N PHE A 318 -3.38 -9.90 -17.30
CA PHE A 318 -2.49 -10.79 -18.04
C PHE A 318 -2.85 -10.76 -19.53
N ARG A 319 -2.15 -9.92 -20.30
CA ARG A 319 -2.38 -9.77 -21.73
C ARG A 319 -1.07 -9.46 -22.47
N ASP A 320 -1.04 -9.74 -23.76
CA ASP A 320 0.07 -9.40 -24.67
C ASP A 320 1.44 -9.92 -24.20
N GLY A 321 1.45 -11.02 -23.41
CA GLY A 321 2.67 -11.62 -22.87
C GLY A 321 3.23 -10.90 -21.63
N PHE A 322 2.42 -10.02 -21.00
CA PHE A 322 2.80 -9.26 -19.80
C PHE A 322 1.76 -9.36 -18.70
N TYR A 323 2.21 -9.21 -17.45
CA TYR A 323 1.37 -8.77 -16.36
C TYR A 323 1.43 -7.23 -16.28
N HIS A 324 0.28 -6.60 -16.37
CA HIS A 324 0.07 -5.16 -16.31
C HIS A 324 -0.28 -4.72 -14.90
N THR A 325 0.60 -3.96 -14.25
CA THR A 325 0.42 -3.57 -12.83
C THR A 325 -0.62 -2.47 -12.65
N GLY A 326 -0.90 -1.68 -13.69
CA GLY A 326 -1.67 -0.45 -13.60
C GLY A 326 -0.95 0.71 -12.92
N ASP A 327 0.31 0.52 -12.52
CA ASP A 327 1.18 1.57 -12.01
C ASP A 327 2.08 2.11 -13.13
N VAL A 328 2.45 3.38 -13.08
CA VAL A 328 3.31 4.02 -14.07
C VAL A 328 4.57 4.60 -13.43
N ALA A 329 5.67 4.51 -14.16
CA ALA A 329 6.99 4.95 -13.73
C ALA A 329 7.79 5.48 -14.92
N TYR A 330 8.92 6.11 -14.64
CA TYR A 330 10.01 6.28 -15.62
C TYR A 330 11.29 5.64 -15.09
N ARG A 331 12.22 5.33 -15.98
CA ARG A 331 13.55 4.83 -15.65
C ARG A 331 14.58 5.89 -15.97
N ASP A 332 15.50 6.19 -15.05
CA ASP A 332 16.60 7.11 -15.30
C ASP A 332 17.75 6.44 -16.09
N ASN A 333 18.79 7.21 -16.44
CA ASN A 333 19.92 6.71 -17.19
C ASN A 333 20.83 5.76 -16.39
N ASP A 334 20.74 5.78 -15.08
CA ASP A 334 21.45 4.88 -14.17
C ASP A 334 20.68 3.57 -13.93
N GLY A 335 19.47 3.45 -14.49
CA GLY A 335 18.63 2.25 -14.41
C GLY A 335 17.66 2.22 -13.22
N TYR A 336 17.57 3.29 -12.44
CA TYR A 336 16.61 3.38 -11.32
C TYR A 336 15.22 3.72 -11.83
N TYR A 337 14.21 3.14 -11.16
CA TYR A 337 12.80 3.36 -11.46
C TYR A 337 12.19 4.35 -10.47
N TRP A 338 11.39 5.26 -11.00
CA TRP A 338 10.77 6.35 -10.27
C TRP A 338 9.25 6.27 -10.43
N PHE A 339 8.55 6.12 -9.31
CA PHE A 339 7.10 6.01 -9.29
C PHE A 339 6.44 7.34 -9.71
N VAL A 340 5.49 7.26 -10.61
CA VAL A 340 4.72 8.43 -11.07
C VAL A 340 3.28 8.39 -10.55
N GLY A 341 2.67 7.22 -10.47
CA GLY A 341 1.31 7.08 -9.95
C GLY A 341 0.59 5.86 -10.48
N ARG A 342 -0.70 5.81 -10.23
CA ARG A 342 -1.61 4.86 -10.88
C ARG A 342 -1.98 5.39 -12.26
N ASN A 343 -2.10 4.52 -13.24
CA ASN A 343 -2.49 4.91 -14.60
C ASN A 343 -3.91 5.52 -14.63
N ASP A 344 -4.81 5.04 -13.78
CA ASP A 344 -6.19 5.52 -13.61
C ASP A 344 -6.31 6.80 -12.77
N ASP A 345 -5.27 7.18 -12.02
CA ASP A 345 -5.22 8.42 -11.24
C ASP A 345 -4.49 9.57 -11.96
N LEU A 346 -3.77 9.29 -13.05
CA LEU A 346 -3.09 10.33 -13.82
C LEU A 346 -4.06 11.36 -14.36
N ILE A 347 -3.75 12.64 -14.14
CA ILE A 347 -4.59 13.75 -14.58
C ILE A 347 -4.15 14.17 -15.99
N LYS A 348 -5.04 13.95 -16.97
CA LYS A 348 -4.81 14.37 -18.37
C LYS A 348 -5.28 15.80 -18.55
N THR A 349 -4.35 16.77 -18.45
CA THR A 349 -4.64 18.20 -18.56
C THR A 349 -3.89 18.84 -19.73
N SER A 350 -4.59 19.47 -20.66
CA SER A 350 -4.00 20.17 -21.83
C SER A 350 -2.97 19.33 -22.60
N GLY A 351 -3.19 18.00 -22.73
CA GLY A 351 -2.28 17.07 -23.40
C GLY A 351 -1.14 16.53 -22.51
N TYR A 352 -0.97 17.05 -21.31
CA TYR A 352 0.01 16.58 -20.34
C TYR A 352 -0.60 15.53 -19.40
N ARG A 353 0.27 14.66 -18.86
CA ARG A 353 -0.07 13.72 -17.78
C ARG A 353 0.55 14.24 -16.50
N VAL A 354 -0.28 14.61 -15.54
CA VAL A 354 0.16 15.11 -14.24
C VAL A 354 0.00 14.00 -13.20
N SER A 355 1.09 13.73 -12.50
CA SER A 355 1.11 12.81 -11.36
C SER A 355 0.46 13.48 -10.15
N PRO A 356 -0.61 12.91 -9.57
CA PRO A 356 -1.12 13.38 -8.29
C PRO A 356 -0.05 13.37 -7.20
N PHE A 357 0.74 12.29 -7.13
CA PHE A 357 1.79 12.11 -6.14
C PHE A 357 2.85 13.22 -6.18
N GLU A 358 3.30 13.62 -7.37
CA GLU A 358 4.30 14.70 -7.51
C GLU A 358 3.77 16.03 -6.96
N VAL A 359 2.53 16.36 -7.27
CA VAL A 359 1.90 17.59 -6.76
C VAL A 359 1.65 17.52 -5.25
N GLU A 360 1.22 16.35 -4.76
CA GLU A 360 1.03 16.09 -3.33
C GLU A 360 2.34 16.22 -2.55
N SER A 361 3.44 15.67 -3.08
CA SER A 361 4.76 15.74 -2.44
C SER A 361 5.22 17.18 -2.27
N VAL A 362 5.07 18.00 -3.30
CA VAL A 362 5.44 19.41 -3.23
C VAL A 362 4.52 20.20 -2.28
N LEU A 363 3.22 19.93 -2.28
CA LEU A 363 2.29 20.60 -1.35
C LEU A 363 2.58 20.24 0.11
N LEU A 364 3.01 19.00 0.39
CA LEU A 364 3.38 18.54 1.75
C LEU A 364 4.62 19.24 2.31
N GLU A 365 5.48 19.83 1.48
CA GLU A 365 6.61 20.65 1.92
C GLU A 365 6.16 21.99 2.54
N HIS A 366 4.94 22.42 2.25
CA HIS A 366 4.43 23.69 2.77
C HIS A 366 3.93 23.54 4.21
N PRO A 367 4.36 24.40 5.16
CA PRO A 367 4.07 24.23 6.60
C PRO A 367 2.58 24.28 6.95
N ALA A 368 1.73 24.85 6.10
CA ALA A 368 0.29 24.85 6.29
C ALA A 368 -0.37 23.51 5.99
N VAL A 369 0.26 22.61 5.23
CA VAL A 369 -0.35 21.38 4.74
C VAL A 369 -0.05 20.21 5.68
N ARG A 370 -1.11 19.59 6.24
CA ARG A 370 -1.01 18.37 7.03
C ARG A 370 -1.17 17.14 6.16
N GLU A 371 -2.23 17.12 5.34
CA GLU A 371 -2.57 16.04 4.42
C GLU A 371 -3.09 16.65 3.12
N VAL A 372 -2.88 15.98 2.01
CA VAL A 372 -3.36 16.42 0.71
C VAL A 372 -3.71 15.24 -0.18
N ALA A 373 -4.78 15.38 -0.95
CA ALA A 373 -5.16 14.52 -2.04
C ALA A 373 -5.28 15.32 -3.32
N VAL A 374 -4.62 14.89 -4.38
CA VAL A 374 -4.71 15.53 -5.70
C VAL A 374 -5.52 14.67 -6.64
N THR A 375 -6.51 15.26 -7.30
CA THR A 375 -7.40 14.61 -8.27
C THR A 375 -7.60 15.50 -9.49
N GLY A 376 -8.05 14.90 -10.58
CA GLY A 376 -8.53 15.64 -11.74
C GLY A 376 -10.03 15.90 -11.65
N ILE A 377 -10.45 17.12 -11.97
CA ILE A 377 -11.86 17.48 -12.17
C ILE A 377 -12.08 17.88 -13.63
N PRO A 378 -13.28 17.68 -14.20
CA PRO A 378 -13.58 18.10 -15.57
C PRO A 378 -13.34 19.61 -15.79
N ASP A 379 -12.70 19.95 -16.91
CA ASP A 379 -12.45 21.35 -17.33
C ASP A 379 -12.71 21.49 -18.84
N PRO A 380 -13.62 22.37 -19.26
CA PRO A 380 -14.01 22.50 -20.68
C PRO A 380 -12.86 22.87 -21.62
N SER A 381 -11.83 23.58 -21.12
CA SER A 381 -10.71 24.05 -21.93
C SER A 381 -9.50 23.11 -21.95
N ARG A 382 -9.37 22.23 -20.94
CA ARG A 382 -8.17 21.43 -20.69
C ARG A 382 -8.42 19.93 -20.66
N GLY A 383 -9.68 19.51 -20.78
CA GLY A 383 -10.12 18.16 -20.49
C GLY A 383 -10.26 17.95 -18.98
N MET A 384 -9.17 18.09 -18.22
CA MET A 384 -9.19 18.05 -16.76
C MET A 384 -8.36 19.19 -16.16
N ALA A 385 -8.78 19.71 -15.02
CA ALA A 385 -8.00 20.60 -14.17
C ALA A 385 -7.47 19.84 -12.95
N VAL A 386 -6.27 20.21 -12.48
CA VAL A 386 -5.69 19.66 -11.25
C VAL A 386 -6.40 20.32 -10.06
N LYS A 387 -6.96 19.49 -9.17
CA LYS A 387 -7.56 19.89 -7.90
C LYS A 387 -6.76 19.32 -6.75
N ALA A 388 -6.53 20.13 -5.70
CA ALA A 388 -5.95 19.66 -4.42
C ALA A 388 -7.00 19.81 -3.32
N THR A 389 -7.29 18.70 -2.63
CA THR A 389 -8.12 18.67 -1.42
C THR A 389 -7.17 18.57 -0.23
N ILE A 390 -7.16 19.56 0.64
CA ILE A 390 -6.11 19.80 1.63
C ILE A 390 -6.68 19.81 3.05
N VAL A 391 -6.01 19.11 3.96
CA VAL A 391 -6.23 19.23 5.40
C VAL A 391 -5.11 20.12 5.96
N LEU A 392 -5.48 21.19 6.61
CA LEU A 392 -4.52 22.16 7.17
C LEU A 392 -3.98 21.73 8.53
N ASN A 393 -2.77 22.19 8.84
CA ASN A 393 -2.23 22.18 10.20
C ASN A 393 -3.00 23.12 11.12
N LYS A 394 -3.03 22.83 12.44
CA LYS A 394 -3.88 23.49 13.45
C LYS A 394 -3.82 25.01 13.51
N TYR A 395 -2.72 25.63 13.10
CA TYR A 395 -2.49 27.07 13.20
C TYR A 395 -2.79 27.83 11.89
N PHE A 396 -3.30 27.13 10.87
CA PHE A 396 -3.59 27.73 9.58
C PHE A 396 -5.09 27.72 9.30
N GLN A 397 -5.55 28.75 8.60
CA GLN A 397 -6.94 28.90 8.15
C GLN A 397 -7.00 28.93 6.63
N GLY A 398 -8.03 28.32 6.07
CA GLY A 398 -8.28 28.29 4.62
C GLY A 398 -8.73 29.67 4.14
N THR A 399 -7.83 30.40 3.50
CA THR A 399 -8.07 31.73 2.94
C THR A 399 -7.65 31.76 1.47
N ASP A 400 -8.19 32.74 0.70
CA ASP A 400 -7.79 32.97 -0.69
C ASP A 400 -6.28 33.32 -0.80
N VAL A 401 -5.74 33.96 0.21
CA VAL A 401 -4.28 34.23 0.29
C VAL A 401 -3.49 32.94 0.37
N LEU A 402 -3.90 32.03 1.25
CA LEU A 402 -3.24 30.73 1.38
C LEU A 402 -3.38 29.88 0.11
N ILE A 403 -4.54 29.92 -0.55
CA ILE A 403 -4.73 29.26 -1.85
C ILE A 403 -3.67 29.73 -2.86
N ARG A 404 -3.48 31.04 -3.00
CA ARG A 404 -2.47 31.61 -3.91
C ARG A 404 -1.05 31.21 -3.51
N GLN A 405 -0.72 31.25 -2.23
CA GLN A 405 0.59 30.81 -1.72
C GLN A 405 0.88 29.36 -2.06
N LEU A 406 -0.08 28.46 -1.88
CA LEU A 406 0.06 27.04 -2.22
C LEU A 406 0.20 26.80 -3.72
N GLN A 407 -0.58 27.54 -4.54
CA GLN A 407 -0.45 27.49 -5.99
C GLN A 407 0.93 27.96 -6.46
N ASP A 408 1.42 29.06 -5.90
CA ASP A 408 2.73 29.63 -6.24
C ASP A 408 3.86 28.74 -5.73
N HIS A 409 3.68 28.08 -4.57
CA HIS A 409 4.63 27.10 -4.04
C HIS A 409 4.83 25.95 -5.02
N VAL A 410 3.75 25.40 -5.60
CA VAL A 410 3.83 24.34 -6.62
C VAL A 410 4.42 24.86 -7.92
N ARG A 411 4.02 26.07 -8.40
CA ARG A 411 4.59 26.66 -9.63
C ARG A 411 6.09 26.89 -9.56
N ALA A 412 6.60 27.25 -8.39
CA ALA A 412 8.02 27.51 -8.20
C ALA A 412 8.88 26.23 -8.21
N ARG A 413 8.29 25.05 -7.96
CA ARG A 413 8.99 23.78 -7.80
C ARG A 413 8.71 22.75 -8.88
N THR A 414 7.66 22.98 -9.69
CA THR A 414 7.24 22.06 -10.75
C THR A 414 6.95 22.81 -12.05
N ALA A 415 6.68 22.05 -13.12
CA ALA A 415 6.25 22.66 -14.38
C ALA A 415 4.88 23.37 -14.20
N SER A 416 4.73 24.51 -14.85
CA SER A 416 3.59 25.42 -14.66
C SER A 416 2.22 24.81 -14.97
N TYR A 417 2.13 23.70 -15.72
CA TYR A 417 0.88 23.01 -15.98
C TYR A 417 0.44 22.09 -14.83
N LYS A 418 1.31 21.82 -13.85
CA LYS A 418 1.06 20.89 -12.75
C LYS A 418 0.37 21.51 -11.53
N TYR A 419 0.43 22.85 -11.36
CA TYR A 419 -0.13 23.46 -10.17
C TYR A 419 -1.66 23.26 -10.07
N PRO A 420 -2.20 23.06 -8.86
CA PRO A 420 -3.63 22.87 -8.66
C PRO A 420 -4.39 24.16 -8.99
N ARG A 421 -5.35 24.07 -9.93
CA ARG A 421 -6.24 25.19 -10.30
C ARG A 421 -7.31 25.41 -9.25
N VAL A 422 -7.72 24.32 -8.62
CA VAL A 422 -8.71 24.33 -7.55
C VAL A 422 -8.06 23.78 -6.28
N ILE A 423 -8.24 24.50 -5.18
CA ILE A 423 -7.85 24.05 -3.84
C ILE A 423 -9.10 24.08 -2.96
N GLU A 424 -9.39 22.95 -2.31
CA GLU A 424 -10.46 22.81 -1.34
C GLU A 424 -9.86 22.44 0.00
N PHE A 425 -10.25 23.14 1.08
CA PHE A 425 -9.86 22.79 2.44
C PHE A 425 -10.95 21.95 3.10
N VAL A 426 -10.52 20.86 3.76
CA VAL A 426 -11.41 19.90 4.43
C VAL A 426 -10.85 19.54 5.80
N ASP A 427 -11.71 19.02 6.69
CA ASP A 427 -11.30 18.59 8.02
C ASP A 427 -10.56 17.25 8.00
N SER A 428 -10.91 16.36 7.06
CA SER A 428 -10.29 15.04 6.88
C SER A 428 -10.41 14.55 5.44
N LEU A 429 -9.46 13.68 5.03
CA LEU A 429 -9.54 13.00 3.73
C LEU A 429 -10.19 11.61 3.89
N PRO A 430 -10.96 11.14 2.88
CA PRO A 430 -11.47 9.78 2.88
C PRO A 430 -10.31 8.79 2.69
N MET A 431 -10.18 7.88 3.64
CA MET A 431 -9.11 6.87 3.67
C MET A 431 -9.69 5.46 3.53
N THR A 432 -8.87 4.54 3.01
CA THR A 432 -9.11 3.11 3.14
C THR A 432 -8.78 2.65 4.56
N ILE A 433 -9.21 1.44 4.94
CA ILE A 433 -8.83 0.81 6.22
C ILE A 433 -7.28 0.71 6.36
N SER A 434 -6.56 0.63 5.24
CA SER A 434 -5.09 0.60 5.22
C SER A 434 -4.41 1.97 5.27
N GLY A 435 -5.18 3.07 5.40
CA GLY A 435 -4.65 4.43 5.45
C GLY A 435 -4.32 5.05 4.09
N LYS A 436 -4.73 4.44 2.97
CA LYS A 436 -4.54 5.02 1.63
C LYS A 436 -5.71 5.94 1.27
N ILE A 437 -5.41 7.05 0.59
CA ILE A 437 -6.41 8.03 0.13
C ILE A 437 -7.34 7.39 -0.92
N ARG A 438 -8.64 7.53 -0.72
CA ARG A 438 -9.68 7.06 -1.65
C ARG A 438 -9.98 8.12 -2.71
N ARG A 439 -9.06 8.34 -3.67
CA ARG A 439 -9.20 9.36 -4.73
C ARG A 439 -10.46 9.16 -5.57
N ALA A 440 -10.85 7.91 -5.82
CA ALA A 440 -12.10 7.62 -6.54
C ALA A 440 -13.33 8.21 -5.83
N LEU A 441 -13.41 8.10 -4.49
CA LEU A 441 -14.49 8.69 -3.71
C LEU A 441 -14.47 10.21 -3.76
N ILE A 442 -13.30 10.84 -3.73
CA ILE A 442 -13.15 12.31 -3.89
C ILE A 442 -13.70 12.72 -5.25
N ARG A 443 -13.32 12.04 -6.34
CA ARG A 443 -13.84 12.30 -7.69
C ARG A 443 -15.36 12.15 -7.78
N THR A 444 -15.92 11.12 -7.15
CA THR A 444 -17.39 10.91 -7.12
C THR A 444 -18.10 12.04 -6.38
N LEU A 445 -17.56 12.49 -5.25
CA LEU A 445 -18.11 13.60 -4.47
C LEU A 445 -18.03 14.93 -5.26
N ASP A 446 -16.96 15.15 -6.00
CA ASP A 446 -16.81 16.32 -6.86
C ASP A 446 -17.85 16.31 -7.99
N SER A 447 -18.01 15.18 -8.68
CA SER A 447 -19.02 15.03 -9.74
C SER A 447 -20.46 15.23 -9.22
N ALA A 448 -20.74 14.78 -8.00
CA ALA A 448 -22.05 14.99 -7.38
C ALA A 448 -22.30 16.47 -7.01
N LYS A 449 -21.26 17.20 -6.58
CA LYS A 449 -21.36 18.65 -6.33
C LYS A 449 -21.71 19.41 -7.63
N ASP A 450 -21.06 19.07 -8.74
CA ASP A 450 -21.32 19.72 -10.04
C ASP A 450 -22.76 19.44 -10.52
N THR A 451 -23.28 18.22 -10.31
CA THR A 451 -24.65 17.85 -10.69
C THR A 451 -25.71 18.58 -9.87
N ILE A 452 -25.42 18.94 -8.63
CA ILE A 452 -26.35 19.69 -7.75
C ILE A 452 -26.33 21.20 -8.06
N ILE A 453 -25.21 21.75 -8.49
CA ILE A 453 -25.02 23.18 -8.73
C ILE A 453 -25.61 23.61 -10.10
N GLU A 454 -25.57 22.77 -11.14
CA GLU A 454 -26.16 23.11 -12.46
C GLU A 454 -27.67 23.32 -12.43
N PRO A 455 -28.51 22.50 -11.78
CA PRO A 455 -29.94 22.73 -11.70
C PRO A 455 -30.31 24.04 -10.97
N VAL A 456 -29.53 24.42 -9.94
CA VAL A 456 -29.77 25.64 -9.15
C VAL A 456 -29.42 26.90 -9.95
N LYS A 457 -28.38 26.90 -10.76
CA LYS A 457 -28.04 28.00 -11.68
C LYS A 457 -29.13 28.22 -12.75
N ASN A 458 -29.69 27.14 -13.26
CA ASN A 458 -30.78 27.20 -14.25
C ASN A 458 -32.14 27.66 -13.65
N VAL A 459 -32.34 27.42 -12.35
CA VAL A 459 -33.58 27.87 -11.65
C VAL A 459 -33.49 29.34 -11.23
N ILE A 460 -32.28 29.89 -11.03
CA ILE A 460 -32.08 31.29 -10.58
C ILE A 460 -31.96 32.27 -11.79
N GLY A 461 -31.97 31.76 -13.03
CA GLY A 461 -32.07 32.61 -14.22
C GLY A 461 -30.84 33.48 -14.51
N LEU A 462 -29.65 33.08 -14.07
CA LEU A 462 -28.39 33.72 -14.45
C LEU A 462 -27.99 33.27 -15.85
N SER A 463 -28.37 34.02 -16.87
CA SER A 463 -27.96 33.79 -18.25
C SER A 463 -26.46 34.10 -18.43
N LYS A 464 -25.86 33.40 -19.39
CA LYS A 464 -24.42 33.54 -19.74
C LYS A 464 -23.99 34.90 -20.28
N ASP A 465 -24.86 35.90 -20.26
CA ASP A 465 -24.62 37.20 -20.88
C ASP A 465 -24.08 38.27 -19.93
N ASP A 466 -24.00 38.02 -18.62
CA ASP A 466 -23.58 39.04 -17.65
C ASP A 466 -22.06 39.05 -17.34
N GLU A 467 -21.25 38.17 -17.95
CA GLU A 467 -19.78 38.13 -17.74
C GLU A 467 -18.97 38.95 -18.78
N LYS A 468 -19.60 39.71 -19.66
CA LYS A 468 -18.89 40.55 -20.65
C LYS A 468 -18.79 42.03 -20.32
N GLN A 469 -19.22 42.45 -19.13
CA GLN A 469 -19.03 43.84 -18.68
C GLN A 469 -18.59 43.90 -17.22
N LYS A 470 -17.32 43.59 -16.97
CA LYS A 470 -16.52 44.23 -15.90
C LYS A 470 -15.05 43.93 -16.09
#